data_1fabde541d9f96c5c15df38babe824a5
#
_entry.id   1fabde541d9f96c5c15df38babe824a5
#
_cell.length_a   1.000
_cell.length_b   1.000
_cell.length_c   1.000
_cell.angle_alpha   90.00
_cell.angle_beta   90.00
_cell.angle_gamma   90.00
#
_symmetry.space_group_name_H-M   'P 1'
#
loop_
_entity.id
_entity.type
_entity.pdbx_description
1 polymer ?
#
loop_
_entity_poly.entity_id
_entity_poly.type
_entity_poly.pdbx_seq_one_letter_code
_entity_poly.pdbx_strand_id
1 'polypeptide(L)'
;MAIKGLSIPVFGRYHNKDGVVTYTDGMVNPHAVSYQISLTAGDNNPFYADNRIVENDVGMFSSGILKLETDDFTAETSKYLLGLKEVTRTYGESKTATSLVYDDTQKSPVLGYGIIEEHQINEVNKYKAVILKKVVFGIPEDAATTRGEKIDWQTKTIEGAISRSDEVNDEVSHPWKEDAWFDSEAEALAFLKAMLGVGVKGQ
;
A
#
# COMPACT_ATOMS: atom_id res chain seq x y z
N MET A 1 -11.38 -5.96 -21.58
CA MET A 1 -10.66 -6.33 -20.34
C MET A 1 -11.36 -5.63 -19.19
N ALA A 2 -11.84 -6.34 -18.20
CA ALA A 2 -12.50 -5.77 -17.03
C ALA A 2 -11.85 -6.34 -15.76
N ILE A 3 -11.74 -5.51 -14.72
CA ILE A 3 -11.35 -5.95 -13.38
C ILE A 3 -12.56 -6.67 -12.79
N LYS A 4 -12.34 -7.88 -12.28
CA LYS A 4 -13.39 -8.76 -11.75
C LYS A 4 -13.29 -8.86 -10.22
N GLY A 5 -12.12 -8.72 -9.67
CA GLY A 5 -11.89 -8.83 -8.24
C GLY A 5 -10.52 -8.31 -7.80
N LEU A 6 -10.34 -8.29 -6.49
CA LEU A 6 -9.12 -7.93 -5.79
C LEU A 6 -8.77 -9.01 -4.78
N SER A 7 -7.50 -9.20 -4.52
CA SER A 7 -7.08 -10.10 -3.44
C SER A 7 -5.73 -9.71 -2.83
N ILE A 8 -5.60 -10.09 -1.60
CA ILE A 8 -4.37 -10.26 -0.80
C ILE A 8 -3.41 -9.06 -0.85
N PRO A 9 -3.66 -7.98 -0.09
CA PRO A 9 -2.66 -6.97 0.18
C PRO A 9 -1.39 -7.56 0.82
N VAL A 10 -0.24 -7.15 0.30
CA VAL A 10 1.08 -7.53 0.81
C VAL A 10 1.87 -6.27 1.09
N PHE A 11 2.54 -6.22 2.22
CA PHE A 11 3.37 -5.10 2.64
C PHE A 11 4.80 -5.57 2.88
N GLY A 12 5.79 -4.69 2.69
CA GLY A 12 7.19 -4.96 3.00
C GLY A 12 7.87 -3.74 3.58
N ARG A 13 8.74 -3.88 4.57
CA ARG A 13 9.57 -2.80 5.11
C ARG A 13 10.56 -2.32 4.06
N TYR A 14 10.48 -1.05 3.71
CA TYR A 14 11.36 -0.44 2.72
C TYR A 14 12.71 -0.08 3.32
N HIS A 15 13.77 -0.49 2.67
CA HIS A 15 15.15 -0.12 3.02
C HIS A 15 15.86 0.39 1.78
N ASN A 16 16.58 1.50 1.95
CA ASN A 16 17.44 2.05 0.90
C ASN A 16 18.88 2.12 1.41
N LYS A 17 19.78 1.57 0.63
CA LYS A 17 21.21 1.71 0.84
C LYS A 17 21.88 2.07 -0.48
N ASP A 18 22.34 3.31 -0.59
CA ASP A 18 23.07 3.82 -1.75
C ASP A 18 22.35 3.62 -3.11
N GLY A 19 21.02 3.82 -3.13
CA GLY A 19 20.19 3.66 -4.32
C GLY A 19 19.74 2.20 -4.58
N VAL A 20 20.19 1.25 -3.76
CA VAL A 20 19.70 -0.13 -3.79
C VAL A 20 18.55 -0.28 -2.81
N VAL A 21 17.35 -0.56 -3.33
CA VAL A 21 16.15 -0.73 -2.53
C VAL A 21 15.89 -2.22 -2.28
N THR A 22 15.64 -2.55 -1.03
CA THR A 22 15.27 -3.90 -0.59
C THR A 22 14.08 -3.85 0.35
N TYR A 23 13.37 -4.97 0.46
CA TYR A 23 12.25 -5.11 1.37
C TYR A 23 12.47 -6.28 2.32
N THR A 24 12.09 -6.10 3.58
CA THR A 24 12.20 -7.14 4.62
C THR A 24 10.94 -7.18 5.47
N ASP A 25 10.85 -8.18 6.34
CA ASP A 25 9.73 -8.37 7.28
C ASP A 25 8.36 -8.23 6.62
N GLY A 26 8.23 -8.76 5.40
CA GLY A 26 7.00 -8.66 4.63
C GLY A 26 5.82 -9.32 5.33
N MET A 27 4.66 -8.66 5.26
CA MET A 27 3.41 -9.08 5.87
C MET A 27 2.32 -9.23 4.80
N VAL A 28 1.55 -10.30 4.91
CA VAL A 28 0.35 -10.54 4.10
C VAL A 28 -0.86 -10.21 4.94
N ASN A 29 -1.73 -9.32 4.45
CA ASN A 29 -3.01 -8.99 5.10
C ASN A 29 -4.16 -9.43 4.17
N PRO A 30 -4.90 -10.49 4.49
CA PRO A 30 -6.06 -10.89 3.71
C PRO A 30 -7.21 -9.87 3.83
N HIS A 31 -8.24 -10.02 2.99
CA HIS A 31 -9.51 -9.28 3.06
C HIS A 31 -9.48 -7.83 2.57
N ALA A 32 -8.87 -7.58 1.39
CA ALA A 32 -9.05 -6.31 0.69
C ALA A 32 -10.50 -6.19 0.20
N VAL A 33 -11.13 -5.05 0.46
CA VAL A 33 -12.46 -4.69 -0.04
C VAL A 33 -12.33 -3.83 -1.28
N SER A 34 -11.56 -2.76 -1.20
CA SER A 34 -11.27 -1.89 -2.34
C SER A 34 -9.90 -1.22 -2.21
N TYR A 35 -9.35 -0.80 -3.33
CA TYR A 35 -8.23 0.13 -3.33
C TYR A 35 -8.38 1.17 -4.43
N GLN A 36 -7.85 2.35 -4.20
CA GLN A 36 -7.83 3.44 -5.15
C GLN A 36 -6.48 4.16 -5.11
N ILE A 37 -5.95 4.47 -6.28
CA ILE A 37 -4.75 5.29 -6.41
C ILE A 37 -5.15 6.61 -7.06
N SER A 38 -4.94 7.71 -6.35
CA SER A 38 -5.10 9.06 -6.87
C SER A 38 -3.72 9.67 -7.07
N LEU A 39 -3.42 10.09 -8.29
CA LEU A 39 -2.11 10.62 -8.68
C LEU A 39 -2.14 12.12 -8.83
N THR A 40 -1.07 12.77 -8.40
CA THR A 40 -0.76 14.16 -8.70
C THR A 40 0.40 14.17 -9.70
N ALA A 41 0.13 14.67 -10.91
CA ALA A 41 1.17 14.96 -11.88
C ALA A 41 1.82 16.32 -11.54
N GLY A 42 3.05 16.52 -12.00
CA GLY A 42 3.65 17.86 -12.02
C GLY A 42 2.88 18.78 -12.97
N ASP A 43 3.09 20.07 -12.83
CA ASP A 43 2.46 21.06 -13.70
C ASP A 43 2.88 20.87 -15.15
N ASN A 44 1.91 21.01 -16.06
CA ASN A 44 2.20 21.09 -17.48
C ASN A 44 2.90 22.41 -17.78
N ASN A 45 3.95 22.36 -18.58
CA ASN A 45 4.67 23.54 -19.05
C ASN A 45 4.50 23.72 -20.57
N PRO A 46 3.41 24.35 -21.04
CA PRO A 46 3.17 24.54 -22.44
C PRO A 46 4.07 25.66 -23.00
N PHE A 47 4.75 25.38 -24.08
CA PHE A 47 5.46 26.37 -24.87
C PHE A 47 4.54 26.97 -25.93
N TYR A 48 4.41 28.29 -25.91
CA TYR A 48 3.57 29.04 -26.83
C TYR A 48 4.43 29.76 -27.90
N ALA A 49 4.05 29.61 -29.17
CA ALA A 49 4.53 30.45 -30.26
C ALA A 49 3.35 30.81 -31.17
N ASP A 50 3.32 32.05 -31.68
CA ASP A 50 2.22 32.60 -32.53
C ASP A 50 0.84 32.42 -31.92
N ASN A 51 0.69 32.62 -30.61
CA ASN A 51 -0.55 32.45 -29.83
C ASN A 51 -1.12 31.01 -29.85
N ARG A 52 -0.29 30.00 -30.13
CA ARG A 52 -0.64 28.57 -30.11
C ARG A 52 0.31 27.80 -29.23
N ILE A 53 -0.17 26.72 -28.64
CA ILE A 53 0.70 25.75 -27.98
C ILE A 53 1.43 24.98 -29.09
N VAL A 54 2.74 25.12 -29.13
CA VAL A 54 3.61 24.42 -30.10
C VAL A 54 4.14 23.13 -29.49
N GLU A 55 4.43 23.15 -28.18
CA GLU A 55 4.95 22.03 -27.45
C GLU A 55 4.40 22.06 -26.03
N ASN A 56 4.12 20.90 -25.44
CA ASN A 56 3.62 20.78 -24.08
C ASN A 56 4.43 19.74 -23.35
N ASP A 57 5.20 20.18 -22.36
CA ASP A 57 5.88 19.27 -21.43
C ASP A 57 4.86 18.79 -20.40
N VAL A 58 4.46 17.52 -20.53
CA VAL A 58 3.48 16.90 -19.65
C VAL A 58 4.16 16.53 -18.34
N GLY A 59 3.66 17.09 -17.24
CA GLY A 59 4.17 16.82 -15.91
C GLY A 59 4.21 15.33 -15.59
N MET A 60 5.38 14.84 -15.16
CA MET A 60 5.57 13.47 -14.70
C MET A 60 4.94 13.25 -13.32
N PHE A 61 4.85 12.00 -12.88
CA PHE A 61 4.41 11.65 -11.52
C PHE A 61 5.15 12.50 -10.48
N SER A 62 4.40 13.18 -9.61
CA SER A 62 4.94 13.96 -8.48
C SER A 62 4.71 13.22 -7.17
N SER A 63 3.47 12.89 -6.88
CA SER A 63 3.04 12.18 -5.67
C SER A 63 1.73 11.46 -5.94
N GLY A 64 1.27 10.68 -4.98
CA GLY A 64 -0.03 10.04 -5.03
C GLY A 64 -0.55 9.67 -3.66
N ILE A 65 -1.82 9.31 -3.61
CA ILE A 65 -2.48 8.80 -2.42
C ILE A 65 -3.06 7.42 -2.77
N LEU A 66 -2.67 6.43 -1.98
CA LEU A 66 -3.31 5.13 -1.93
C LEU A 66 -4.42 5.19 -0.89
N LYS A 67 -5.64 4.85 -1.29
CA LYS A 67 -6.74 4.59 -0.37
C LYS A 67 -7.02 3.09 -0.39
N LEU A 68 -6.85 2.43 0.77
CA LEU A 68 -7.06 1.00 0.95
C LEU A 68 -8.21 0.78 1.94
N GLU A 69 -9.20 0.00 1.52
CA GLU A 69 -10.32 -0.41 2.34
C GLU A 69 -10.23 -1.91 2.62
N THR A 70 -10.35 -2.27 3.90
CA THR A 70 -10.33 -3.67 4.37
C THR A 70 -11.50 -3.92 5.31
N ASP A 71 -11.75 -5.19 5.64
CA ASP A 71 -12.75 -5.55 6.63
C ASP A 71 -12.41 -5.05 8.04
N ASP A 72 -11.15 -5.17 8.46
CA ASP A 72 -10.61 -4.60 9.70
C ASP A 72 -9.08 -4.56 9.68
N PHE A 73 -8.50 -3.73 10.57
CA PHE A 73 -7.08 -3.74 10.88
C PHE A 73 -6.85 -4.41 12.24
N THR A 74 -6.24 -5.59 12.22
CA THR A 74 -5.81 -6.24 13.46
C THR A 74 -4.79 -5.38 14.19
N ALA A 75 -4.61 -5.61 15.50
CA ALA A 75 -3.58 -4.92 16.28
C ALA A 75 -2.18 -5.09 15.67
N GLU A 76 -1.88 -6.28 15.13
CA GLU A 76 -0.61 -6.58 14.45
C GLU A 76 -0.46 -5.76 13.16
N THR A 77 -1.49 -5.71 12.32
CA THR A 77 -1.50 -4.91 11.10
C THR A 77 -1.35 -3.42 11.40
N SER A 78 -2.11 -2.90 12.37
CA SER A 78 -2.02 -1.50 12.78
C SER A 78 -0.63 -1.13 13.30
N LYS A 79 -0.04 -1.98 14.15
CA LYS A 79 1.33 -1.82 14.63
C LYS A 79 2.34 -1.83 13.48
N TYR A 80 2.16 -2.73 12.53
CA TYR A 80 3.06 -2.86 11.39
C TYR A 80 2.99 -1.64 10.45
N LEU A 81 1.79 -1.18 10.09
CA LEU A 81 1.57 -0.07 9.16
C LEU A 81 1.92 1.30 9.76
N LEU A 82 1.60 1.50 11.05
CA LEU A 82 1.69 2.80 11.70
C LEU A 82 2.89 2.94 12.65
N GLY A 83 3.65 1.86 12.88
CA GLY A 83 4.78 1.89 13.81
C GLY A 83 4.38 2.12 15.26
N LEU A 84 3.21 1.60 15.67
CA LEU A 84 2.69 1.76 17.03
C LEU A 84 3.50 0.98 18.05
N LYS A 85 3.54 1.50 19.27
CA LYS A 85 4.16 0.84 20.42
C LYS A 85 3.14 -0.03 21.15
N GLU A 86 3.59 -1.20 21.58
CA GLU A 86 2.85 -2.05 22.50
C GLU A 86 3.25 -1.76 23.95
N VAL A 87 2.27 -1.56 24.80
CA VAL A 87 2.47 -1.35 26.24
C VAL A 87 1.54 -2.30 27.00
N THR A 88 2.12 -3.08 27.91
CA THR A 88 1.33 -3.90 28.82
C THR A 88 0.79 -3.06 29.96
N ARG A 89 -0.52 -3.05 30.13
CA ARG A 89 -1.24 -2.35 31.19
C ARG A 89 -1.80 -3.33 32.17
N THR A 90 -1.61 -3.07 33.47
CA THR A 90 -2.25 -3.84 34.53
C THR A 90 -3.58 -3.15 34.91
N TYR A 91 -4.66 -3.93 35.08
CA TYR A 91 -5.97 -3.46 35.48
C TYR A 91 -6.61 -4.45 36.45
N GLY A 92 -7.51 -3.95 37.31
CA GLY A 92 -8.09 -4.77 38.40
C GLY A 92 -7.03 -5.30 39.36
N GLU A 93 -7.28 -6.43 39.97
CA GLU A 93 -6.42 -6.98 41.04
C GLU A 93 -5.17 -7.72 40.56
N SER A 94 -4.99 -7.98 39.26
CA SER A 94 -3.78 -8.61 38.68
C SER A 94 -3.93 -9.00 37.19
N LYS A 95 -4.91 -8.44 36.48
CA LYS A 95 -5.11 -8.69 35.07
C LYS A 95 -4.23 -7.77 34.24
N THR A 96 -3.72 -8.28 33.15
CA THR A 96 -2.92 -7.50 32.20
C THR A 96 -3.59 -7.47 30.82
N ALA A 97 -3.44 -6.36 30.12
CA ALA A 97 -3.84 -6.21 28.73
C ALA A 97 -2.72 -5.55 27.94
N THR A 98 -2.52 -5.99 26.70
CA THR A 98 -1.63 -5.33 25.74
C THR A 98 -2.41 -4.22 25.05
N SER A 99 -1.90 -3.00 25.11
CA SER A 99 -2.48 -1.82 24.49
C SER A 99 -1.55 -1.30 23.40
N LEU A 100 -2.10 -0.90 22.25
CA LEU A 100 -1.40 -0.10 21.26
C LEU A 100 -1.50 1.37 21.66
N VAL A 101 -0.39 2.07 21.68
CA VAL A 101 -0.32 3.47 22.09
C VAL A 101 0.05 4.35 20.90
N TYR A 102 -0.77 5.38 20.70
CA TYR A 102 -0.53 6.46 19.76
C TYR A 102 0.08 7.62 20.54
N ASP A 103 1.31 7.98 20.24
CA ASP A 103 2.03 9.07 20.92
C ASP A 103 2.78 9.97 19.93
N ASP A 104 3.26 11.12 20.40
CA ASP A 104 3.97 12.12 19.59
C ASP A 104 5.31 11.61 19.03
N THR A 105 5.80 10.47 19.50
CA THR A 105 7.04 9.85 19.01
C THR A 105 6.79 8.80 17.92
N GLN A 106 5.54 8.56 17.57
CA GLN A 106 5.14 7.63 16.54
C GLN A 106 5.68 8.07 15.17
N LYS A 107 6.26 7.13 14.45
CA LYS A 107 6.65 7.31 13.04
C LYS A 107 6.14 6.14 12.24
N SER A 108 5.23 6.44 11.30
CA SER A 108 4.84 5.44 10.32
C SER A 108 6.05 5.02 9.48
N PRO A 109 6.29 3.73 9.35
CA PRO A 109 7.42 3.23 8.56
C PRO A 109 7.17 3.46 7.06
N VAL A 110 8.25 3.52 6.32
CA VAL A 110 8.16 3.47 4.85
C VAL A 110 7.98 2.02 4.43
N LEU A 111 7.00 1.76 3.58
CA LEU A 111 6.62 0.42 3.15
C LEU A 111 6.56 0.34 1.62
N GLY A 112 6.78 -0.85 1.07
CA GLY A 112 6.23 -1.27 -0.20
C GLY A 112 4.84 -1.84 -0.01
N TYR A 113 3.96 -1.66 -0.98
CA TYR A 113 2.60 -2.20 -0.98
C TYR A 113 2.34 -2.98 -2.25
N GLY A 114 1.76 -4.15 -2.14
CA GLY A 114 1.35 -4.98 -3.27
C GLY A 114 -0.09 -5.44 -3.15
N ILE A 115 -0.77 -5.61 -4.29
CA ILE A 115 -2.13 -6.15 -4.37
C ILE A 115 -2.30 -6.92 -5.68
N ILE A 116 -3.22 -7.87 -5.71
CA ILE A 116 -3.55 -8.63 -6.90
C ILE A 116 -4.91 -8.18 -7.43
N GLU A 117 -4.96 -7.81 -8.71
CA GLU A 117 -6.19 -7.59 -9.46
C GLU A 117 -6.53 -8.84 -10.29
N GLU A 118 -7.74 -9.37 -10.15
CA GLU A 118 -8.26 -10.40 -11.05
C GLU A 118 -8.92 -9.74 -12.26
N HIS A 119 -8.49 -10.12 -13.45
CA HIS A 119 -9.01 -9.64 -14.73
C HIS A 119 -9.58 -10.78 -15.54
N GLN A 120 -10.58 -10.49 -16.38
CA GLN A 120 -11.06 -11.41 -17.38
C GLN A 120 -10.74 -10.91 -18.79
N ILE A 121 -10.03 -11.73 -19.57
CA ILE A 121 -9.64 -11.46 -20.94
C ILE A 121 -10.06 -12.64 -21.80
N ASN A 122 -11.00 -12.43 -22.72
CA ASN A 122 -11.51 -13.49 -23.61
C ASN A 122 -11.92 -14.76 -22.84
N GLU A 123 -12.69 -14.60 -21.76
CA GLU A 123 -13.18 -15.68 -20.89
C GLU A 123 -12.10 -16.39 -20.07
N VAL A 124 -10.84 -15.96 -20.14
CA VAL A 124 -9.74 -16.47 -19.34
C VAL A 124 -9.42 -15.49 -18.21
N ASN A 125 -9.31 -16.00 -16.99
CA ASN A 125 -8.86 -15.19 -15.86
C ASN A 125 -7.34 -14.95 -15.94
N LYS A 126 -6.93 -13.72 -15.68
CA LYS A 126 -5.54 -13.29 -15.56
C LYS A 126 -5.39 -12.48 -14.28
N TYR A 127 -4.23 -12.55 -13.69
CA TYR A 127 -3.93 -11.92 -12.41
C TYR A 127 -2.82 -10.91 -12.57
N LYS A 128 -3.09 -9.68 -12.18
CA LYS A 128 -2.13 -8.59 -12.26
C LYS A 128 -1.65 -8.26 -10.86
N ALA A 129 -0.40 -8.51 -10.58
CA ALA A 129 0.28 -8.02 -9.39
C ALA A 129 0.64 -6.54 -9.58
N VAL A 130 0.18 -5.68 -8.69
CA VAL A 130 0.48 -4.24 -8.65
C VAL A 130 1.35 -3.97 -7.44
N ILE A 131 2.50 -3.34 -7.61
CA ILE A 131 3.39 -2.94 -6.54
C ILE A 131 3.55 -1.43 -6.53
N LEU A 132 3.30 -0.79 -5.39
CA LEU A 132 3.69 0.58 -5.10
C LEU A 132 4.99 0.54 -4.30
N LYS A 133 6.04 1.13 -4.86
CA LYS A 133 7.41 0.95 -4.35
C LYS A 133 7.65 1.63 -3.01
N LYS A 134 7.04 2.78 -2.75
CA LYS A 134 7.30 3.58 -1.54
C LYS A 134 6.03 4.26 -1.06
N VAL A 135 5.48 3.77 0.05
CA VAL A 135 4.22 4.23 0.66
C VAL A 135 4.41 4.48 2.15
N VAL A 136 3.85 5.56 2.66
CA VAL A 136 3.78 5.85 4.10
C VAL A 136 2.32 6.02 4.48
N PHE A 137 1.83 5.17 5.39
CA PHE A 137 0.44 5.18 5.83
C PHE A 137 0.21 6.21 6.93
N GLY A 138 -0.91 6.94 6.80
CA GLY A 138 -1.41 7.85 7.82
C GLY A 138 -2.26 7.13 8.87
N ILE A 139 -2.58 7.81 9.96
CA ILE A 139 -3.49 7.29 10.98
C ILE A 139 -4.90 7.24 10.36
N PRO A 140 -5.58 6.09 10.38
CA PRO A 140 -6.93 5.97 9.86
C PRO A 140 -7.93 6.75 10.74
N GLU A 141 -9.03 7.18 10.13
CA GLU A 141 -10.17 7.69 10.88
C GLU A 141 -10.90 6.54 11.56
N ASP A 142 -11.23 6.72 12.85
CA ASP A 142 -12.04 5.77 13.61
C ASP A 142 -13.52 6.18 13.54
N ALA A 143 -14.33 5.30 12.96
CA ALA A 143 -15.78 5.44 12.94
C ALA A 143 -16.43 4.11 13.31
N ALA A 144 -17.48 4.16 14.11
CA ALA A 144 -18.28 2.99 14.44
C ALA A 144 -19.75 3.37 14.56
N THR A 145 -20.64 2.51 14.09
CA THR A 145 -22.08 2.69 14.19
C THR A 145 -22.71 1.58 15.02
N THR A 146 -23.67 1.93 15.85
CA THR A 146 -24.41 0.98 16.67
C THR A 146 -25.19 -0.01 15.79
N ARG A 147 -25.17 -1.29 16.18
CA ARG A 147 -25.95 -2.33 15.52
C ARG A 147 -27.45 -2.05 15.69
N GLY A 148 -28.17 -1.95 14.59
CA GLY A 148 -29.63 -1.92 14.54
C GLY A 148 -30.24 -3.33 14.49
N GLU A 149 -31.48 -3.43 13.97
CA GLU A 149 -32.16 -4.72 13.75
C GLU A 149 -31.46 -5.59 12.69
N LYS A 150 -30.79 -4.96 11.72
CA LYS A 150 -29.93 -5.60 10.73
C LYS A 150 -28.46 -5.29 11.03
N ILE A 151 -27.58 -6.23 10.68
CA ILE A 151 -26.14 -6.05 10.77
C ILE A 151 -25.68 -5.31 9.52
N ASP A 152 -25.22 -4.06 9.69
CA ASP A 152 -24.46 -3.35 8.67
C ASP A 152 -22.97 -3.58 8.92
N TRP A 153 -22.36 -4.37 8.01
CA TRP A 153 -20.92 -4.61 8.04
C TRP A 153 -20.17 -3.33 7.70
N GLN A 154 -19.27 -2.93 8.58
CA GLN A 154 -18.47 -1.73 8.39
C GLN A 154 -17.05 -2.13 8.03
N THR A 155 -16.47 -1.40 7.09
CA THR A 155 -15.10 -1.53 6.63
C THR A 155 -14.25 -0.40 7.21
N LYS A 156 -12.94 -0.58 7.23
CA LYS A 156 -11.98 0.45 7.62
C LYS A 156 -11.13 0.87 6.43
N THR A 157 -10.94 2.17 6.31
CA THR A 157 -10.12 2.77 5.25
C THR A 157 -8.85 3.36 5.86
N ILE A 158 -7.72 3.13 5.20
CA ILE A 158 -6.45 3.77 5.51
C ILE A 158 -5.89 4.43 4.25
N GLU A 159 -5.30 5.62 4.42
CA GLU A 159 -4.65 6.34 3.34
C GLU A 159 -3.14 6.27 3.47
N GLY A 160 -2.46 6.09 2.34
CA GLY A 160 -1.01 6.07 2.25
C GLY A 160 -0.50 7.05 1.21
N ALA A 161 0.48 7.86 1.58
CA ALA A 161 1.18 8.75 0.65
C ALA A 161 2.14 7.94 -0.22
N ILE A 162 1.99 8.02 -1.54
CA ILE A 162 2.84 7.36 -2.53
C ILE A 162 3.95 8.31 -2.94
N SER A 163 5.18 7.85 -2.90
CA SER A 163 6.36 8.59 -3.35
C SER A 163 7.15 7.76 -4.36
N ARG A 164 8.07 8.43 -5.06
CA ARG A 164 9.07 7.74 -5.89
C ARG A 164 10.01 6.94 -5.00
N SER A 165 10.44 5.77 -5.46
CA SER A 165 11.50 4.99 -4.85
C SER A 165 12.85 5.69 -4.99
N ASP A 166 13.77 5.37 -4.11
CA ASP A 166 15.17 5.80 -4.23
C ASP A 166 15.99 4.87 -5.14
N GLU A 167 15.34 3.87 -5.74
CA GLU A 167 15.96 2.88 -6.61
C GLU A 167 16.48 3.52 -7.91
N VAL A 168 17.77 3.31 -8.17
CA VAL A 168 18.43 3.76 -9.41
C VAL A 168 19.37 2.65 -9.88
N ASN A 169 19.11 2.13 -11.07
CA ASN A 169 19.97 1.15 -11.75
C ASN A 169 19.92 1.38 -13.26
N ASP A 170 20.57 0.52 -14.04
CA ASP A 170 20.66 0.65 -15.51
C ASP A 170 19.29 0.50 -16.21
N GLU A 171 18.29 -0.13 -15.56
CA GLU A 171 16.98 -0.40 -16.12
C GLU A 171 15.92 0.61 -15.69
N VAL A 172 15.98 1.08 -14.43
CA VAL A 172 14.96 1.95 -13.84
C VAL A 172 15.57 3.08 -13.02
N SER A 173 14.89 4.22 -13.02
CA SER A 173 15.25 5.40 -12.23
C SER A 173 14.03 5.88 -11.47
N HIS A 174 14.08 5.79 -10.15
CA HIS A 174 13.05 6.26 -9.24
C HIS A 174 11.64 5.73 -9.53
N PRO A 175 11.44 4.41 -9.70
CA PRO A 175 10.13 3.85 -9.97
C PRO A 175 9.19 4.08 -8.79
N TRP A 176 7.91 4.38 -9.06
CA TRP A 176 6.89 4.53 -8.03
C TRP A 176 5.90 3.37 -8.04
N LYS A 177 5.71 2.72 -9.21
CA LYS A 177 4.78 1.62 -9.43
C LYS A 177 5.39 0.59 -10.38
N GLU A 178 5.06 -0.67 -10.17
CA GLU A 178 5.39 -1.80 -11.04
C GLU A 178 4.18 -2.72 -11.18
N ASP A 179 3.93 -3.22 -12.38
CA ASP A 179 2.84 -4.15 -12.68
C ASP A 179 3.39 -5.40 -13.37
N ALA A 180 2.94 -6.59 -12.94
CA ALA A 180 3.28 -7.86 -13.59
C ALA A 180 2.03 -8.72 -13.77
N TRP A 181 1.96 -9.49 -14.88
CA TRP A 181 0.82 -10.33 -15.24
C TRP A 181 1.14 -11.81 -15.07
N PHE A 182 0.17 -12.56 -14.55
CA PHE A 182 0.29 -13.99 -14.25
C PHE A 182 -0.93 -14.76 -14.71
N ASP A 183 -0.77 -16.07 -14.88
CA ASP A 183 -1.84 -16.98 -15.26
C ASP A 183 -2.62 -17.52 -14.04
N SER A 184 -2.04 -17.40 -12.84
CA SER A 184 -2.67 -17.83 -11.59
C SER A 184 -2.46 -16.81 -10.46
N GLU A 185 -3.41 -16.76 -9.53
CA GLU A 185 -3.30 -15.96 -8.32
C GLU A 185 -2.12 -16.38 -7.44
N ALA A 186 -1.83 -17.68 -7.40
CA ALA A 186 -0.73 -18.22 -6.62
C ALA A 186 0.64 -17.72 -7.11
N GLU A 187 0.84 -17.62 -8.43
CA GLU A 187 2.06 -17.05 -9.02
C GLU A 187 2.16 -15.55 -8.75
N ALA A 188 1.07 -14.80 -8.92
CA ALA A 188 1.03 -13.38 -8.58
C ALA A 188 1.37 -13.13 -7.11
N LEU A 189 0.81 -13.94 -6.21
CA LEU A 189 1.11 -13.86 -4.78
C LEU A 189 2.56 -14.24 -4.45
N ALA A 190 3.10 -15.27 -5.10
CA ALA A 190 4.49 -15.67 -4.93
C ALA A 190 5.44 -14.54 -5.37
N PHE A 191 5.13 -13.89 -6.48
CA PHE A 191 5.87 -12.71 -6.95
C PHE A 191 5.82 -11.56 -5.95
N LEU A 192 4.62 -11.18 -5.46
CA LEU A 192 4.48 -10.11 -4.45
C LEU A 192 5.25 -10.44 -3.17
N LYS A 193 5.17 -11.69 -2.69
CA LYS A 193 5.90 -12.13 -1.50
C LYS A 193 7.42 -12.01 -1.68
N ALA A 194 7.93 -12.42 -2.84
CA ALA A 194 9.36 -12.32 -3.14
C ALA A 194 9.81 -10.87 -3.22
N MET A 195 9.06 -10.03 -3.95
CA MET A 195 9.40 -8.62 -4.16
C MET A 195 9.29 -7.79 -2.89
N LEU A 196 8.38 -8.11 -1.98
CA LEU A 196 8.12 -7.36 -0.74
C LEU A 196 8.72 -8.03 0.50
N GLY A 197 9.63 -8.98 0.33
CA GLY A 197 10.44 -9.54 1.40
C GLY A 197 9.66 -10.34 2.45
N VAL A 198 8.58 -11.04 2.03
CA VAL A 198 7.86 -11.94 2.92
C VAL A 198 8.74 -13.16 3.23
N GLY A 199 9.02 -13.38 4.53
CA GLY A 199 9.94 -14.42 4.99
C GLY A 199 11.41 -13.97 5.06
N VAL A 200 11.76 -12.79 4.60
CA VAL A 200 13.07 -12.17 4.75
C VAL A 200 13.08 -11.34 6.03
N LYS A 201 13.94 -11.66 6.99
CA LYS A 201 14.05 -10.86 8.23
C LYS A 201 14.96 -9.67 8.00
N GLY A 202 14.54 -8.51 8.49
CA GLY A 202 15.39 -7.32 8.61
C GLY A 202 16.56 -7.60 9.57
N GLN A 203 17.71 -7.01 9.28
CA GLN A 203 18.90 -7.03 10.16
C GLN A 203 18.80 -5.93 11.21
#